data_c80c84a05641bccebd839e1d81fd983b
#
_entry.id   c80c84a05641bccebd839e1d81fd983b
#
_cell.length_a   1.000
_cell.length_b   1.000
_cell.length_c   1.000
_cell.angle_alpha   90.00
_cell.angle_beta   90.00
_cell.angle_gamma   90.00
#
_symmetry.space_group_name_H-M   'P 1'
#
loop_
_entity.id
_entity.type
_entity.pdbx_description
1 polymer ?
#
loop_
_entity_poly.entity_id
_entity_poly.type
_entity_poly.pdbx_seq_one_letter_code
_entity_poly.pdbx_strand_id
1 'polypeptide(L)'
;MQQNGRTYIAIDLKAFYASVECMERGLDPLTTNLVVADASRTEKTICLAVSPSLKAYGISGRARLFEVVERVKEVNAERRRKAGCLSEKSFNANELAAYPSREVDYLIAPPRMAKYIQISSQIYNVYLKYIAPEDIHVYSIDEVMMDVTNYLQTYRMTACELAKVMISDVLHTTGITATAGIGSNLYLCKVAMDIMAKHVQPDKDGVRIAELDEMSYREQLWAHRPLTDFWRVGRGYAKKLEAIGI
;
A
#
# COMPACT_ATOMS: atom_id res chain seq x y z
N MET A 1 1.56 -17.51 -32.91
CA MET A 1 2.76 -16.68 -32.75
C MET A 1 2.84 -16.35 -31.27
N GLN A 2 3.76 -16.97 -30.52
CA GLN A 2 4.02 -16.56 -29.14
C GLN A 2 4.57 -15.13 -29.20
N GLN A 3 3.84 -14.18 -28.64
CA GLN A 3 4.40 -12.87 -28.34
C GLN A 3 5.52 -13.12 -27.31
N ASN A 4 6.78 -12.96 -27.74
CA ASN A 4 7.95 -12.89 -26.86
C ASN A 4 7.92 -11.57 -26.09
N GLY A 5 6.84 -11.35 -25.33
CA GLY A 5 6.68 -10.18 -24.48
C GLY A 5 7.36 -10.41 -23.14
N ARG A 6 8.07 -9.39 -22.63
CA ARG A 6 8.55 -9.41 -21.24
C ARG A 6 7.39 -9.35 -20.26
N THR A 7 7.60 -9.89 -19.07
CA THR A 7 6.64 -9.83 -17.96
C THR A 7 7.32 -9.27 -16.72
N TYR A 8 6.74 -8.24 -16.15
CA TYR A 8 7.23 -7.57 -14.96
C TYR A 8 6.22 -7.66 -13.82
N ILE A 9 6.72 -7.82 -12.60
CA ILE A 9 5.93 -7.73 -11.36
C ILE A 9 6.46 -6.54 -10.58
N ALA A 10 5.57 -5.62 -10.19
CA ALA A 10 5.83 -4.61 -9.17
C ALA A 10 5.19 -5.05 -7.85
N ILE A 11 5.88 -4.93 -6.73
CA ILE A 11 5.36 -5.23 -5.38
C ILE A 11 5.59 -4.02 -4.48
N ASP A 12 4.53 -3.57 -3.80
CA ASP A 12 4.54 -2.48 -2.81
C ASP A 12 4.04 -2.99 -1.46
N LEU A 13 4.83 -2.77 -0.41
CA LEU A 13 4.52 -3.20 0.95
C LEU A 13 3.47 -2.29 1.58
N LYS A 14 2.38 -2.87 2.04
CA LYS A 14 1.21 -2.12 2.49
C LYS A 14 1.49 -1.28 3.73
N ALA A 15 1.46 0.06 3.58
CA ALA A 15 1.70 1.03 4.65
C ALA A 15 2.97 0.72 5.45
N PHE A 16 4.07 0.42 4.78
CA PHE A 16 5.26 -0.27 5.27
C PHE A 16 5.71 0.17 6.67
N TYR A 17 5.99 1.45 6.89
CA TYR A 17 6.46 1.91 8.21
C TYR A 17 5.44 1.66 9.32
N ALA A 18 4.15 1.89 9.04
CA ALA A 18 3.10 1.62 10.02
C ALA A 18 2.97 0.12 10.29
N SER A 19 3.11 -0.72 9.26
CA SER A 19 3.08 -2.17 9.40
C SER A 19 4.25 -2.69 10.24
N VAL A 20 5.47 -2.19 10.01
CA VAL A 20 6.64 -2.51 10.85
C VAL A 20 6.37 -2.14 12.32
N GLU A 21 5.82 -0.93 12.57
CA GLU A 21 5.54 -0.48 13.94
C GLU A 21 4.43 -1.31 14.63
N CYS A 22 3.44 -1.77 13.88
CA CYS A 22 2.42 -2.70 14.40
C CYS A 22 3.05 -4.04 14.76
N MET A 23 3.80 -4.67 13.84
CA MET A 23 4.42 -5.98 14.06
C MET A 23 5.37 -5.99 15.27
N GLU A 24 6.17 -4.94 15.44
CA GLU A 24 7.08 -4.78 16.59
C GLU A 24 6.36 -4.67 17.94
N ARG A 25 5.07 -4.33 17.92
CA ARG A 25 4.20 -4.25 19.11
C ARG A 25 3.27 -5.45 19.26
N GLY A 26 3.39 -6.47 18.40
CA GLY A 26 2.49 -7.62 18.39
C GLY A 26 1.04 -7.26 17.99
N LEU A 27 0.88 -6.22 17.16
CA LEU A 27 -0.41 -5.72 16.69
C LEU A 27 -0.60 -6.06 15.20
N ASP A 28 -1.85 -6.28 14.81
CA ASP A 28 -2.20 -6.53 13.41
C ASP A 28 -2.13 -5.22 12.58
N PRO A 29 -1.28 -5.15 11.53
CA PRO A 29 -1.14 -3.97 10.68
C PRO A 29 -2.41 -3.56 9.94
N LEU A 30 -3.32 -4.50 9.66
CA LEU A 30 -4.53 -4.24 8.88
C LEU A 30 -5.65 -3.62 9.71
N THR A 31 -5.69 -3.93 11.01
CA THR A 31 -6.79 -3.54 11.91
C THR A 31 -6.39 -2.50 12.95
N THR A 32 -5.09 -2.24 13.13
CA THR A 32 -4.61 -1.29 14.12
C THR A 32 -4.56 0.14 13.57
N ASN A 33 -5.19 1.07 14.24
CA ASN A 33 -5.07 2.50 13.95
C ASN A 33 -3.72 3.01 14.46
N LEU A 34 -2.81 3.32 13.53
CA LEU A 34 -1.47 3.80 13.86
C LEU A 34 -0.96 4.80 12.82
N VAL A 35 -0.27 5.82 13.28
CA VAL A 35 0.52 6.73 12.45
C VAL A 35 1.98 6.69 12.85
N VAL A 36 2.89 6.84 11.88
CA VAL A 36 4.32 7.03 12.12
C VAL A 36 4.62 8.51 11.96
N ALA A 37 4.87 9.19 13.07
CA ALA A 37 5.14 10.62 13.08
C ALA A 37 6.03 11.00 14.26
N ASP A 38 6.86 12.05 14.09
CA ASP A 38 7.62 12.65 15.17
C ASP A 38 6.81 13.73 15.89
N ALA A 39 6.03 13.30 16.88
CA ALA A 39 5.17 14.19 17.67
C ALA A 39 5.95 15.16 18.58
N SER A 40 7.27 14.91 18.79
CA SER A 40 8.11 15.79 19.61
C SER A 40 8.43 17.12 18.91
N ARG A 41 8.31 17.19 17.59
CA ARG A 41 8.61 18.39 16.81
C ARG A 41 7.45 19.37 16.79
N THR A 42 6.36 19.03 16.17
CA THR A 42 5.16 19.89 16.02
C THR A 42 4.01 19.08 15.39
N GLU A 43 2.77 19.46 15.68
CA GLU A 43 1.57 18.89 15.06
C GLU A 43 1.52 19.10 13.53
N LYS A 44 2.33 20.02 12.97
CA LYS A 44 2.46 20.23 11.52
C LYS A 44 3.38 19.19 10.86
N THR A 45 4.00 18.29 11.62
CA THR A 45 4.84 17.21 11.07
C THR A 45 4.03 16.34 10.12
N ILE A 46 4.69 15.90 9.03
CA ILE A 46 4.08 14.96 8.07
C ILE A 46 4.22 13.56 8.65
N CYS A 47 3.12 12.80 8.66
CA CYS A 47 3.14 11.39 8.95
C CYS A 47 3.90 10.65 7.84
N LEU A 48 4.90 9.87 8.19
CA LEU A 48 5.65 9.05 7.24
C LEU A 48 4.79 7.87 6.75
N ALA A 49 3.88 7.37 7.59
CA ALA A 49 2.89 6.38 7.22
C ALA A 49 1.63 6.52 8.08
N VAL A 50 0.52 6.10 7.52
CA VAL A 50 -0.79 5.96 8.16
C VAL A 50 -1.28 4.54 7.90
N SER A 51 -1.73 3.83 8.92
CA SER A 51 -2.21 2.45 8.78
C SER A 51 -3.44 2.33 7.88
N PRO A 52 -3.69 1.16 7.28
CA PRO A 52 -4.86 0.94 6.41
C PRO A 52 -6.19 1.24 7.11
N SER A 53 -6.34 0.86 8.38
CA SER A 53 -7.54 1.10 9.18
C SER A 53 -7.81 2.59 9.39
N LEU A 54 -6.79 3.42 9.63
CA LEU A 54 -6.93 4.86 9.72
C LEU A 54 -7.22 5.52 8.37
N LYS A 55 -6.61 5.03 7.29
CA LYS A 55 -6.93 5.49 5.92
C LYS A 55 -8.41 5.29 5.57
N ALA A 56 -9.06 4.27 6.12
CA ALA A 56 -10.49 4.03 5.92
C ALA A 56 -11.39 5.17 6.44
N TYR A 57 -10.90 6.00 7.36
CA TYR A 57 -11.57 7.23 7.78
C TYR A 57 -11.31 8.44 6.87
N GLY A 58 -10.69 8.25 5.70
CA GLY A 58 -10.37 9.32 4.75
C GLY A 58 -9.08 10.09 5.05
N ILE A 59 -8.24 9.58 5.96
CA ILE A 59 -6.94 10.18 6.28
C ILE A 59 -5.92 9.83 5.18
N SER A 60 -5.25 10.84 4.62
CA SER A 60 -4.21 10.65 3.62
C SER A 60 -3.02 9.86 4.17
N GLY A 61 -2.38 9.03 3.33
CA GLY A 61 -1.17 8.28 3.71
C GLY A 61 0.02 9.16 4.13
N ARG A 62 0.02 10.44 3.74
CA ARG A 62 1.01 11.47 4.12
C ARG A 62 0.36 12.70 4.73
N ALA A 63 -0.71 12.50 5.49
CA ALA A 63 -1.37 13.58 6.24
C ALA A 63 -0.39 14.24 7.22
N ARG A 64 -0.62 15.51 7.54
CA ARG A 64 0.02 16.14 8.69
C ARG A 64 -0.64 15.64 9.98
N LEU A 65 0.11 15.60 11.08
CA LEU A 65 -0.40 15.03 12.33
C LEU A 65 -1.67 15.77 12.83
N PHE A 66 -1.76 17.10 12.67
CA PHE A 66 -2.95 17.85 13.05
C PHE A 66 -4.18 17.45 12.21
N GLU A 67 -4.01 17.10 10.91
CA GLU A 67 -5.12 16.64 10.06
C GLU A 67 -5.66 15.28 10.55
N VAL A 68 -4.77 14.41 11.07
CA VAL A 68 -5.17 13.16 11.71
C VAL A 68 -6.00 13.44 12.97
N VAL A 69 -5.51 14.34 13.83
CA VAL A 69 -6.21 14.75 15.07
C VAL A 69 -7.61 15.29 14.76
N GLU A 70 -7.72 16.23 13.83
CA GLU A 70 -9.00 16.83 13.44
C GLU A 70 -9.95 15.79 12.85
N ARG A 71 -9.46 14.94 11.92
CA ARG A 71 -10.32 13.92 11.31
C ARG A 71 -10.82 12.90 12.32
N VAL A 72 -10.00 12.47 13.27
CA VAL A 72 -10.43 11.56 14.34
C VAL A 72 -11.48 12.24 15.24
N LYS A 73 -11.34 13.53 15.56
CA LYS A 73 -12.37 14.30 16.30
C LYS A 73 -13.71 14.34 15.54
N GLU A 74 -13.69 14.59 14.23
CA GLU A 74 -14.89 14.57 13.40
C GLU A 74 -15.57 13.20 13.39
N VAL A 75 -14.79 12.12 13.19
CA VAL A 75 -15.30 10.74 13.23
C VAL A 75 -15.94 10.44 14.59
N ASN A 76 -15.31 10.84 15.68
CA ASN A 76 -15.85 10.65 17.02
C ASN A 76 -17.11 11.51 17.28
N ALA A 77 -17.20 12.71 16.71
CA ALA A 77 -18.43 13.49 16.76
C ALA A 77 -19.58 12.82 15.99
N GLU A 78 -19.30 12.22 14.84
CA GLU A 78 -20.27 11.42 14.08
C GLU A 78 -20.73 10.16 14.83
N ARG A 79 -19.78 9.44 15.45
CA ARG A 79 -20.08 8.25 16.27
C ARG A 79 -20.95 8.61 17.47
N ARG A 80 -20.63 9.71 18.15
CA ARG A 80 -21.43 10.22 19.29
C ARG A 80 -22.86 10.56 18.88
N ARG A 81 -23.05 11.19 17.71
CA ARG A 81 -24.40 11.50 17.20
C ARG A 81 -25.22 10.22 16.94
N LYS A 82 -24.57 9.14 16.49
CA LYS A 82 -25.25 7.88 16.20
C LYS A 82 -25.50 7.03 17.44
N ALA A 83 -24.57 6.99 18.38
CA ALA A 83 -24.63 6.13 19.56
C ALA A 83 -25.21 6.84 20.81
N GLY A 84 -25.42 8.14 20.77
CA GLY A 84 -25.86 8.96 21.90
C GLY A 84 -24.70 9.36 22.82
N CYS A 85 -23.89 8.43 23.27
CA CYS A 85 -22.67 8.66 24.05
C CYS A 85 -21.53 7.78 23.54
N LEU A 86 -20.30 8.20 23.81
CA LEU A 86 -19.13 7.36 23.58
C LEU A 86 -18.63 6.80 24.91
N SER A 87 -18.16 5.54 24.85
CA SER A 87 -17.60 4.79 25.97
C SER A 87 -16.05 4.77 25.89
N GLU A 88 -15.48 3.61 26.14
CA GLU A 88 -14.03 3.36 26.06
C GLU A 88 -13.44 3.66 24.68
N LYS A 89 -12.15 4.00 24.65
CA LYS A 89 -11.38 4.21 23.44
C LYS A 89 -10.87 2.87 22.89
N SER A 90 -10.79 2.78 21.57
CA SER A 90 -10.10 1.68 20.90
C SER A 90 -9.34 2.15 19.66
N PHE A 91 -8.16 1.58 19.44
CA PHE A 91 -7.39 1.71 18.22
C PHE A 91 -7.51 0.48 17.32
N ASN A 92 -8.40 -0.47 17.63
CA ASN A 92 -8.64 -1.67 16.83
C ASN A 92 -9.90 -1.50 15.98
N ALA A 93 -9.76 -1.58 14.65
CA ALA A 93 -10.86 -1.38 13.71
C ALA A 93 -11.99 -2.42 13.89
N ASN A 94 -11.67 -3.67 14.22
CA ASN A 94 -12.67 -4.71 14.44
C ASN A 94 -13.51 -4.42 15.68
N GLU A 95 -12.87 -3.98 16.77
CA GLU A 95 -13.60 -3.55 17.98
C GLU A 95 -14.47 -2.33 17.72
N LEU A 96 -13.94 -1.36 16.97
CA LEU A 96 -14.69 -0.16 16.60
C LEU A 96 -15.89 -0.46 15.70
N ALA A 97 -15.79 -1.50 14.87
CA ALA A 97 -16.91 -1.99 14.06
C ALA A 97 -17.95 -2.74 14.90
N ALA A 98 -17.49 -3.60 15.82
CA ALA A 98 -18.37 -4.39 16.69
C ALA A 98 -19.10 -3.50 17.75
N TYR A 99 -18.43 -2.44 18.21
CA TYR A 99 -18.97 -1.56 19.26
C TYR A 99 -19.04 -0.11 18.79
N PRO A 100 -20.15 0.32 18.15
CA PRO A 100 -20.31 1.69 17.63
C PRO A 100 -20.21 2.80 18.69
N SER A 101 -20.45 2.50 19.98
CA SER A 101 -20.30 3.44 21.10
C SER A 101 -18.84 3.64 21.55
N ARG A 102 -17.87 2.86 21.06
CA ARG A 102 -16.46 3.10 21.38
C ARG A 102 -15.91 4.31 20.64
N GLU A 103 -15.06 5.06 21.33
CA GLU A 103 -14.33 6.21 20.74
C GLU A 103 -13.15 5.71 19.90
N VAL A 104 -13.01 6.23 18.69
CA VAL A 104 -11.84 5.96 17.84
C VAL A 104 -10.62 6.62 18.44
N ASP A 105 -9.57 5.83 18.65
CA ASP A 105 -8.25 6.27 19.06
C ASP A 105 -7.19 5.71 18.08
N TYR A 106 -5.95 6.15 18.22
CA TYR A 106 -4.84 5.69 17.40
C TYR A 106 -3.49 5.82 18.13
N LEU A 107 -2.53 5.03 17.70
CA LEU A 107 -1.17 5.07 18.21
C LEU A 107 -0.30 6.01 17.36
N ILE A 108 0.59 6.77 18.01
CA ILE A 108 1.63 7.54 17.34
C ILE A 108 2.96 6.85 17.62
N ALA A 109 3.61 6.35 16.57
CA ALA A 109 4.91 5.72 16.64
C ALA A 109 6.00 6.68 16.13
N PRO A 110 7.09 6.91 16.89
CA PRO A 110 8.20 7.71 16.40
C PRO A 110 8.90 6.99 15.24
N PRO A 111 9.43 7.72 14.24
CA PRO A 111 10.15 7.13 13.11
C PRO A 111 11.42 6.39 13.53
N ARG A 112 11.64 5.17 13.04
CA ARG A 112 12.81 4.33 13.30
C ARG A 112 13.45 3.87 11.99
N MET A 113 14.07 4.79 11.23
CA MET A 113 14.57 4.52 9.87
C MET A 113 15.53 3.33 9.79
N ALA A 114 16.44 3.17 10.76
CA ALA A 114 17.36 2.03 10.79
C ALA A 114 16.61 0.68 10.86
N LYS A 115 15.51 0.63 11.63
CA LYS A 115 14.67 -0.55 11.72
C LYS A 115 13.94 -0.83 10.40
N TYR A 116 13.42 0.21 9.75
CA TYR A 116 12.74 0.06 8.46
C TYR A 116 13.69 -0.45 7.38
N ILE A 117 14.92 0.06 7.32
CA ILE A 117 15.95 -0.44 6.40
C ILE A 117 16.27 -1.91 6.70
N GLN A 118 16.39 -2.30 7.97
CA GLN A 118 16.62 -3.69 8.37
C GLN A 118 15.52 -4.62 7.87
N ILE A 119 14.24 -4.28 8.09
CA ILE A 119 13.11 -5.10 7.64
C ILE A 119 13.00 -5.10 6.12
N SER A 120 13.23 -3.96 5.44
CA SER A 120 13.28 -3.90 3.98
C SER A 120 14.34 -4.83 3.40
N SER A 121 15.55 -4.85 3.99
CA SER A 121 16.63 -5.77 3.58
C SER A 121 16.27 -7.23 3.82
N GLN A 122 15.56 -7.53 4.91
CA GLN A 122 15.06 -8.87 5.18
C GLN A 122 14.04 -9.30 4.11
N ILE A 123 13.13 -8.42 3.71
CA ILE A 123 12.15 -8.69 2.65
C ILE A 123 12.83 -8.83 1.29
N TYR A 124 13.84 -8.01 0.99
CA TYR A 124 14.64 -8.17 -0.23
C TYR A 124 15.29 -9.55 -0.31
N ASN A 125 15.80 -10.08 0.80
CA ASN A 125 16.34 -11.45 0.86
C ASN A 125 15.27 -12.52 0.62
N VAL A 126 13.99 -12.24 0.89
CA VAL A 126 12.89 -13.14 0.50
C VAL A 126 12.76 -13.16 -1.03
N TYR A 127 12.78 -12.01 -1.70
CA TYR A 127 12.69 -11.95 -3.16
C TYR A 127 13.86 -12.65 -3.84
N LEU A 128 15.08 -12.59 -3.27
CA LEU A 128 16.26 -13.29 -3.78
C LEU A 128 16.15 -14.82 -3.79
N LYS A 129 15.21 -15.41 -3.07
CA LYS A 129 14.92 -16.86 -3.14
C LYS A 129 14.30 -17.24 -4.49
N TYR A 130 13.68 -16.29 -5.18
CA TYR A 130 12.88 -16.50 -6.38
C TYR A 130 13.49 -15.87 -7.62
N ILE A 131 14.07 -14.69 -7.49
CA ILE A 131 14.53 -13.84 -8.60
C ILE A 131 15.98 -13.45 -8.35
N ALA A 132 16.82 -13.51 -9.38
CA ALA A 132 18.21 -13.09 -9.31
C ALA A 132 18.33 -11.57 -9.12
N PRO A 133 19.36 -11.07 -8.42
CA PRO A 133 19.47 -9.66 -8.07
C PRO A 133 19.54 -8.72 -9.29
N GLU A 134 20.08 -9.18 -10.42
CA GLU A 134 20.15 -8.44 -11.69
C GLU A 134 18.77 -8.18 -12.31
N ASP A 135 17.76 -9.00 -11.99
CA ASP A 135 16.39 -8.87 -12.48
C ASP A 135 15.47 -8.15 -11.47
N ILE A 136 16.00 -7.71 -10.31
CA ILE A 136 15.30 -6.95 -9.29
C ILE A 136 15.73 -5.49 -9.33
N HIS A 137 14.80 -4.60 -9.65
CA HIS A 137 14.97 -3.16 -9.50
C HIS A 137 14.34 -2.68 -8.20
N VAL A 138 15.17 -2.29 -7.22
CA VAL A 138 14.71 -1.68 -5.97
C VAL A 138 14.33 -0.23 -6.26
N TYR A 139 13.02 0.04 -6.30
CA TYR A 139 12.50 1.37 -6.59
C TYR A 139 12.50 2.28 -5.34
N SER A 140 12.13 1.72 -4.19
CA SER A 140 12.15 2.40 -2.90
C SER A 140 12.39 1.41 -1.75
N ILE A 141 12.32 1.88 -0.52
CA ILE A 141 12.46 1.03 0.68
C ILE A 141 11.33 -0.01 0.82
N ASP A 142 10.18 0.24 0.19
CA ASP A 142 8.96 -0.58 0.29
C ASP A 142 8.46 -1.08 -1.07
N GLU A 143 9.17 -0.76 -2.15
CA GLU A 143 8.75 -1.11 -3.51
C GLU A 143 9.87 -1.68 -4.36
N VAL A 144 9.58 -2.78 -5.04
CA VAL A 144 10.47 -3.42 -6.02
C VAL A 144 9.75 -3.69 -7.33
N MET A 145 10.49 -3.70 -8.43
CA MET A 145 10.03 -4.15 -9.75
C MET A 145 10.96 -5.27 -10.23
N MET A 146 10.41 -6.34 -10.76
CA MET A 146 11.16 -7.53 -11.14
C MET A 146 10.82 -7.96 -12.57
N ASP A 147 11.83 -8.24 -13.39
CA ASP A 147 11.64 -8.95 -14.66
C ASP A 147 11.52 -10.44 -14.37
N VAL A 148 10.32 -10.98 -14.55
CA VAL A 148 10.03 -12.39 -14.26
C VAL A 148 9.92 -13.25 -15.52
N THR A 149 10.22 -12.70 -16.68
CA THR A 149 10.00 -13.32 -17.99
C THR A 149 10.54 -14.76 -18.06
N ASN A 150 11.80 -14.95 -17.68
CA ASN A 150 12.47 -16.25 -17.76
C ASN A 150 12.11 -17.20 -16.60
N TYR A 151 11.56 -16.68 -15.52
CA TYR A 151 11.27 -17.43 -14.29
C TYR A 151 9.93 -18.17 -14.38
N LEU A 152 8.94 -17.62 -15.11
CA LEU A 152 7.60 -18.20 -15.23
C LEU A 152 7.65 -19.63 -15.79
N GLN A 153 8.46 -19.85 -16.81
CA GLN A 153 8.64 -21.19 -17.39
C GLN A 153 9.38 -22.13 -16.43
N THR A 154 10.42 -21.63 -15.76
CA THR A 154 11.23 -22.39 -14.80
C THR A 154 10.38 -22.88 -13.63
N TYR A 155 9.55 -21.98 -13.05
CA TYR A 155 8.66 -22.32 -11.95
C TYR A 155 7.35 -22.99 -12.39
N ARG A 156 7.05 -22.98 -13.68
CA ARG A 156 5.76 -23.44 -14.25
C ARG A 156 4.56 -22.73 -13.58
N MET A 157 4.69 -21.43 -13.40
CA MET A 157 3.72 -20.56 -12.76
C MET A 157 3.33 -19.39 -13.67
N THR A 158 2.13 -18.90 -13.52
CA THR A 158 1.74 -17.58 -14.02
C THR A 158 2.41 -16.48 -13.19
N ALA A 159 2.50 -15.27 -13.72
CA ALA A 159 3.02 -14.13 -12.98
C ALA A 159 2.20 -13.83 -11.70
N CYS A 160 0.88 -14.03 -11.77
CA CYS A 160 -0.01 -13.88 -10.61
C CYS A 160 0.28 -14.91 -9.51
N GLU A 161 0.51 -16.17 -9.87
CA GLU A 161 0.88 -17.23 -8.91
C GLU A 161 2.25 -16.95 -8.29
N LEU A 162 3.24 -16.56 -9.09
CA LEU A 162 4.57 -16.22 -8.58
C LEU A 162 4.51 -15.00 -7.63
N ALA A 163 3.76 -13.95 -7.98
CA ALA A 163 3.56 -12.81 -7.11
C ALA A 163 2.91 -13.21 -5.77
N LYS A 164 1.89 -14.08 -5.78
CA LYS A 164 1.25 -14.60 -4.57
C LYS A 164 2.21 -15.39 -3.70
N VAL A 165 3.04 -16.25 -4.28
CA VAL A 165 4.04 -17.03 -3.54
C VAL A 165 5.04 -16.10 -2.85
N MET A 166 5.58 -15.12 -3.56
CA MET A 166 6.53 -14.16 -3.00
C MET A 166 5.90 -13.32 -1.88
N ILE A 167 4.68 -12.79 -2.08
CA ILE A 167 3.98 -12.00 -1.07
C ILE A 167 3.62 -12.86 0.15
N SER A 168 3.22 -14.11 -0.05
CA SER A 168 2.95 -15.04 1.05
C SER A 168 4.21 -15.32 1.88
N ASP A 169 5.37 -15.51 1.24
CA ASP A 169 6.65 -15.70 1.96
C ASP A 169 7.06 -14.43 2.73
N VAL A 170 6.85 -13.23 2.15
CA VAL A 170 7.04 -11.95 2.86
C VAL A 170 6.13 -11.87 4.08
N LEU A 171 4.85 -12.18 3.92
CA LEU A 171 3.87 -12.16 5.02
C LEU A 171 4.25 -13.15 6.13
N HIS A 172 4.62 -14.38 5.81
CA HIS A 172 5.06 -15.37 6.81
C HIS A 172 6.36 -14.95 7.52
N THR A 173 7.27 -14.30 6.80
CA THR A 173 8.57 -13.90 7.36
C THR A 173 8.47 -12.65 8.23
N THR A 174 7.58 -11.70 7.89
CA THR A 174 7.56 -10.37 8.51
C THR A 174 6.21 -9.94 9.07
N GLY A 175 5.12 -10.67 8.77
CA GLY A 175 3.76 -10.25 9.09
C GLY A 175 3.23 -9.08 8.24
N ILE A 176 3.96 -8.69 7.21
CA ILE A 176 3.61 -7.54 6.37
C ILE A 176 3.07 -8.03 5.03
N THR A 177 1.87 -7.57 4.66
CA THR A 177 1.27 -7.88 3.36
C THR A 177 1.66 -6.84 2.30
N ALA A 178 1.38 -7.16 1.03
CA ALA A 178 1.73 -6.30 -0.09
C ALA A 178 0.62 -6.23 -1.15
N THR A 179 0.78 -5.30 -2.08
CA THR A 179 -0.02 -5.18 -3.30
C THR A 179 0.92 -5.42 -4.47
N ALA A 180 0.46 -6.09 -5.53
CA ALA A 180 1.26 -6.30 -6.73
C ALA A 180 0.53 -5.81 -8.00
N GLY A 181 1.35 -5.40 -8.96
CA GLY A 181 0.93 -5.14 -10.33
C GLY A 181 1.78 -5.95 -11.30
N ILE A 182 1.14 -6.49 -12.32
CA ILE A 182 1.76 -7.26 -13.39
C ILE A 182 1.58 -6.51 -14.69
N GLY A 183 2.62 -6.49 -15.53
CA GLY A 183 2.55 -5.82 -16.82
C GLY A 183 3.62 -6.26 -17.80
N SER A 184 3.40 -5.96 -19.08
CA SER A 184 4.36 -6.25 -20.16
C SER A 184 5.59 -5.33 -20.17
N ASN A 185 5.61 -4.31 -19.32
CA ASN A 185 6.73 -3.41 -19.08
C ASN A 185 6.63 -2.77 -17.69
N LEU A 186 7.70 -2.08 -17.27
CA LEU A 186 7.78 -1.43 -15.95
C LEU A 186 6.68 -0.38 -15.72
N TYR A 187 6.25 0.33 -16.75
CA TYR A 187 5.17 1.31 -16.61
C TYR A 187 3.83 0.64 -16.34
N LEU A 188 3.48 -0.37 -17.13
CA LEU A 188 2.20 -1.06 -17.00
C LEU A 188 2.09 -1.83 -15.68
N CYS A 189 3.16 -2.51 -15.22
CA CYS A 189 3.13 -3.18 -13.92
C CYS A 189 2.97 -2.17 -12.76
N LYS A 190 3.62 -1.01 -12.84
CA LYS A 190 3.45 0.05 -11.84
C LYS A 190 2.04 0.64 -11.84
N VAL A 191 1.46 0.93 -13.01
CA VAL A 191 0.10 1.45 -13.15
C VAL A 191 -0.95 0.41 -12.71
N ALA A 192 -0.73 -0.87 -13.04
CA ALA A 192 -1.57 -1.96 -12.55
C ALA A 192 -1.60 -1.98 -11.02
N MET A 193 -0.45 -1.84 -10.37
CA MET A 193 -0.33 -1.81 -8.92
C MET A 193 -0.96 -0.55 -8.29
N ASP A 194 -0.67 0.63 -8.84
CA ASP A 194 -1.06 1.91 -8.24
C ASP A 194 -2.53 2.26 -8.45
N ILE A 195 -3.12 1.86 -9.58
CA ILE A 195 -4.49 2.21 -9.95
C ILE A 195 -5.40 0.98 -9.86
N MET A 196 -5.14 -0.04 -10.67
CA MET A 196 -6.07 -1.18 -10.81
C MET A 196 -6.19 -2.02 -9.55
N ALA A 197 -5.07 -2.35 -8.89
CA ALA A 197 -5.08 -3.19 -7.70
C ALA A 197 -5.84 -2.55 -6.51
N LYS A 198 -6.02 -1.23 -6.49
CA LYS A 198 -6.85 -0.56 -5.48
C LYS A 198 -8.34 -0.94 -5.58
N HIS A 199 -8.80 -1.30 -6.76
CA HIS A 199 -10.19 -1.69 -7.03
C HIS A 199 -10.42 -3.21 -6.93
N VAL A 200 -9.34 -4.00 -6.85
CA VAL A 200 -9.44 -5.44 -6.64
C VAL A 200 -9.78 -5.72 -5.17
N GLN A 201 -10.72 -6.64 -4.95
CA GLN A 201 -11.03 -7.10 -3.59
C GLN A 201 -9.81 -7.82 -3.03
N PRO A 202 -9.40 -7.50 -1.79
CA PRO A 202 -8.29 -8.20 -1.16
C PRO A 202 -8.66 -9.66 -0.89
N ASP A 203 -7.68 -10.56 -0.98
CA ASP A 203 -7.86 -11.92 -0.48
C ASP A 203 -7.85 -11.95 1.07
N LYS A 204 -7.94 -13.16 1.65
CA LYS A 204 -7.94 -13.37 3.11
C LYS A 204 -6.72 -12.77 3.82
N ASP A 205 -5.60 -12.64 3.13
CA ASP A 205 -4.32 -12.13 3.64
C ASP A 205 -4.12 -10.63 3.31
N GLY A 206 -5.17 -9.99 2.76
CA GLY A 206 -5.16 -8.57 2.38
C GLY A 206 -4.40 -8.27 1.10
N VAL A 207 -4.00 -9.30 0.33
CA VAL A 207 -3.26 -9.18 -0.92
C VAL A 207 -4.18 -8.74 -2.04
N ARG A 208 -3.70 -7.83 -2.87
CA ARG A 208 -4.35 -7.36 -4.10
C ARG A 208 -3.38 -7.45 -5.25
N ILE A 209 -3.79 -8.07 -6.34
CA ILE A 209 -2.99 -8.20 -7.55
C ILE A 209 -3.83 -7.77 -8.74
N ALA A 210 -3.24 -6.94 -9.61
CA ALA A 210 -3.84 -6.55 -10.89
C ALA A 210 -2.85 -6.73 -12.02
N GLU A 211 -3.36 -6.92 -13.22
CA GLU A 211 -2.55 -7.12 -14.43
C GLU A 211 -3.01 -6.17 -15.54
N LEU A 212 -2.05 -5.61 -16.27
CA LEU A 212 -2.28 -4.77 -17.43
C LEU A 212 -1.33 -5.14 -18.57
N ASP A 213 -1.90 -5.32 -19.73
CA ASP A 213 -1.21 -5.22 -21.01
C ASP A 213 -1.57 -3.89 -21.72
N GLU A 214 -1.06 -3.68 -22.93
CA GLU A 214 -1.32 -2.46 -23.70
C GLU A 214 -2.80 -2.30 -24.05
N MET A 215 -3.49 -3.38 -24.36
CA MET A 215 -4.90 -3.35 -24.77
C MET A 215 -5.81 -3.08 -23.58
N SER A 216 -5.64 -3.83 -22.49
CA SER A 216 -6.41 -3.62 -21.26
C SER A 216 -6.12 -2.26 -20.62
N TYR A 217 -4.91 -1.72 -20.74
CA TYR A 217 -4.62 -0.35 -20.34
C TYR A 217 -5.45 0.67 -21.11
N ARG A 218 -5.53 0.54 -22.44
CA ARG A 218 -6.34 1.42 -23.30
C ARG A 218 -7.81 1.31 -22.98
N GLU A 219 -8.32 0.09 -22.84
CA GLU A 219 -9.75 -0.16 -22.58
C GLU A 219 -10.20 0.34 -21.20
N GLN A 220 -9.38 0.15 -20.16
CA GLN A 220 -9.79 0.40 -18.78
C GLN A 220 -9.33 1.76 -18.25
N LEU A 221 -8.19 2.30 -18.72
CA LEU A 221 -7.58 3.48 -18.13
C LEU A 221 -7.48 4.69 -19.08
N TRP A 222 -7.90 4.56 -20.36
CA TRP A 222 -7.81 5.69 -21.31
C TRP A 222 -8.57 6.92 -20.82
N ALA A 223 -9.71 6.74 -20.19
CA ALA A 223 -10.55 7.81 -19.64
C ALA A 223 -10.38 8.02 -18.12
N HIS A 224 -9.37 7.38 -17.50
CA HIS A 224 -9.18 7.47 -16.05
C HIS A 224 -8.84 8.89 -15.61
N ARG A 225 -9.42 9.32 -14.51
CA ARG A 225 -9.16 10.59 -13.82
C ARG A 225 -9.06 10.35 -12.32
N PRO A 226 -8.27 11.15 -11.60
CA PRO A 226 -7.44 12.26 -12.12
C PRO A 226 -6.15 11.77 -12.79
N LEU A 227 -5.60 12.56 -13.71
CA LEU A 227 -4.34 12.23 -14.40
C LEU A 227 -3.14 12.08 -13.43
N THR A 228 -3.21 12.68 -12.26
CA THR A 228 -2.18 12.56 -11.22
C THR A 228 -2.08 11.19 -10.58
N ASP A 229 -3.00 10.26 -10.86
CA ASP A 229 -2.90 8.87 -10.42
C ASP A 229 -1.89 8.08 -11.24
N PHE A 230 -1.62 8.53 -12.48
CA PHE A 230 -0.62 7.88 -13.32
C PHE A 230 0.79 8.18 -12.87
N TRP A 231 1.62 7.13 -12.85
CA TRP A 231 3.00 7.23 -12.47
C TRP A 231 3.74 8.33 -13.24
N ARG A 232 4.47 9.19 -12.52
CA ARG A 232 5.20 10.35 -13.02
C ARG A 232 4.35 11.49 -13.60
N VAL A 233 3.04 11.46 -13.44
CA VAL A 233 2.17 12.58 -13.78
C VAL A 233 1.86 13.41 -12.52
N GLY A 234 2.66 14.43 -12.28
CA GLY A 234 2.42 15.40 -11.20
C GLY A 234 1.41 16.49 -11.60
N ARG A 235 0.97 17.30 -10.63
CA ARG A 235 0.00 18.38 -10.84
C ARG A 235 0.36 19.33 -12.00
N GLY A 236 1.66 19.60 -12.20
CA GLY A 236 2.13 20.47 -13.28
C GLY A 236 1.90 19.86 -14.66
N TYR A 237 2.15 18.56 -14.81
CA TYR A 237 1.87 17.86 -16.07
C TYR A 237 0.37 17.69 -16.29
N ALA A 238 -0.38 17.27 -15.26
CA ALA A 238 -1.84 17.16 -15.36
C ALA A 238 -2.48 18.45 -15.85
N LYS A 239 -2.14 19.60 -15.24
CA LYS A 239 -2.66 20.92 -15.67
C LYS A 239 -2.33 21.26 -17.13
N LYS A 240 -1.13 20.90 -17.61
CA LYS A 240 -0.74 21.15 -19.01
C LYS A 240 -1.50 20.25 -20.00
N LEU A 241 -1.71 18.98 -19.64
CA LEU A 241 -2.45 18.02 -20.44
C LEU A 241 -3.94 18.40 -20.51
N GLU A 242 -4.53 18.74 -19.38
CA GLU A 242 -5.93 19.22 -19.29
C GLU A 242 -6.16 20.49 -20.12
N ALA A 243 -5.17 21.41 -20.18
CA ALA A 243 -5.27 22.63 -20.97
C ALA A 243 -5.32 22.38 -22.49
N ILE A 244 -4.87 21.23 -22.97
CA ILE A 244 -4.94 20.81 -24.38
C ILE A 244 -6.02 19.75 -24.64
N GLY A 245 -6.91 19.50 -23.67
CA GLY A 245 -8.06 18.63 -23.81
C GLY A 245 -7.82 17.16 -23.54
N ILE A 246 -6.70 16.83 -22.89
CA ILE A 246 -6.38 15.44 -22.45
C ILE A 246 -6.84 15.21 -21.02
#